data_a378fb41833ef798a331b7c13d908592
#
_entry.id   a378fb41833ef798a331b7c13d908592
#
_cell.length_a   1.000
_cell.length_b   1.000
_cell.length_c   1.000
_cell.angle_alpha   90.00
_cell.angle_beta   90.00
_cell.angle_gamma   90.00
#
_symmetry.space_group_name_H-M   'P 1'
#
loop_
_entity.id
_entity.type
_entity.pdbx_description
1 polymer ?
#
loop_
_entity_poly.entity_id
_entity_poly.type
_entity_poly.pdbx_seq_one_letter_code
_entity_poly.pdbx_strand_id
1 'polypeptide(L)'
;MHFRPSGLRVKRATYLPALVAITQTSIIGPRRRRVTPAEARRLQGLPDGFDFGSQPLAQTYKQLGNGVNVGVVRYVVRQHVLRDQAFLPDRLSRALAGVSDPRTVSAIDLGESVAATA
;
A
#
# COMPACT_ATOMS: atom_id res chain seq x y z
N MET A 1 -5.87 -15.18 2.23
CA MET A 1 -6.90 -15.73 3.15
C MET A 1 -7.13 -14.76 4.29
N HIS A 2 -8.34 -14.65 4.75
CA HIS A 2 -8.69 -13.75 5.86
C HIS A 2 -9.77 -14.42 6.72
N PHE A 3 -9.55 -14.48 8.03
CA PHE A 3 -10.54 -15.00 8.98
C PHE A 3 -11.47 -13.85 9.39
N ARG A 4 -12.77 -14.07 9.33
CA ARG A 4 -13.81 -13.16 9.83
C ARG A 4 -14.77 -13.96 10.73
N PRO A 5 -15.57 -13.28 11.56
CA PRO A 5 -16.62 -13.97 12.32
C PRO A 5 -17.56 -14.80 11.43
N SER A 6 -17.75 -14.39 10.18
CA SER A 6 -18.55 -15.08 9.15
C SER A 6 -17.79 -16.21 8.43
N GLY A 7 -16.59 -16.58 8.88
CA GLY A 7 -15.81 -17.70 8.33
C GLY A 7 -14.58 -17.27 7.52
N LEU A 8 -13.94 -18.24 6.86
CA LEU A 8 -12.74 -18.08 6.08
C LEU A 8 -13.07 -17.55 4.69
N ARG A 9 -12.49 -16.41 4.33
CA ARG A 9 -12.56 -15.88 2.96
C ARG A 9 -11.24 -16.10 2.22
N VAL A 10 -11.33 -16.73 1.05
CA VAL A 10 -10.20 -16.95 0.14
C VAL A 10 -10.41 -16.09 -1.09
N LYS A 11 -9.37 -15.37 -1.51
CA LYS A 11 -9.35 -14.59 -2.75
C LYS A 11 -8.15 -15.02 -3.60
N ARG A 12 -8.23 -14.78 -4.91
CA ARG A 12 -7.09 -14.97 -5.82
C ARG A 12 -5.97 -14.00 -5.44
N ALA A 13 -4.72 -14.34 -5.75
CA ALA A 13 -3.54 -13.55 -5.42
C ALA A 13 -3.32 -12.32 -6.32
N THR A 14 -4.35 -11.87 -7.05
CA THR A 14 -4.29 -10.73 -7.97
C THR A 14 -4.34 -9.37 -7.28
N TYR A 15 -4.82 -9.32 -6.06
CA TYR A 15 -4.87 -8.10 -5.24
C TYR A 15 -4.92 -8.44 -3.76
N LEU A 16 -4.45 -7.51 -2.94
CA LEU A 16 -4.58 -7.61 -1.49
C LEU A 16 -5.87 -6.89 -1.04
N PRO A 17 -6.64 -7.48 -0.12
CA PRO A 17 -7.72 -6.75 0.55
C PRO A 17 -7.17 -5.54 1.28
N ALA A 18 -7.97 -4.48 1.42
CA ALA A 18 -7.61 -3.33 2.22
C ALA A 18 -7.10 -3.76 3.61
N LEU A 19 -6.02 -3.17 4.04
CA LEU A 19 -5.56 -3.32 5.41
C LEU A 19 -6.58 -2.64 6.33
N VAL A 20 -7.04 -3.36 7.33
CA VAL A 20 -8.02 -2.85 8.30
C VAL A 20 -7.29 -2.63 9.61
N ALA A 21 -7.71 -1.63 10.39
CA ALA A 21 -7.12 -1.27 11.69
C ALA A 21 -7.38 -2.33 12.78
N ILE A 22 -7.08 -3.57 12.49
CA ILE A 22 -7.20 -4.71 13.41
C ILE A 22 -5.87 -5.42 13.54
N THR A 23 -5.72 -6.18 14.60
CA THR A 23 -4.50 -6.94 14.90
C THR A 23 -4.26 -8.14 13.98
N GLN A 24 -5.22 -8.45 13.10
CA GLN A 24 -5.14 -9.59 12.20
C GLN A 24 -4.89 -9.12 10.77
N THR A 25 -3.82 -9.63 10.18
CA THR A 25 -3.48 -9.42 8.78
C THR A 25 -3.91 -10.58 7.90
N SER A 26 -3.94 -10.36 6.59
CA SER A 26 -4.19 -11.39 5.60
C SER A 26 -3.13 -12.49 5.65
N ILE A 27 -3.55 -13.73 5.40
CA ILE A 27 -2.67 -14.89 5.26
C ILE A 27 -2.36 -15.12 3.79
N ILE A 28 -1.08 -15.23 3.45
CA ILE A 28 -0.61 -15.65 2.14
C ILE A 28 -0.70 -17.17 2.08
N GLY A 29 -1.72 -17.69 1.38
CA GLY A 29 -2.03 -19.12 1.35
C GLY A 29 -0.84 -19.99 0.93
N PRO A 30 -0.19 -19.74 -0.22
CA PRO A 30 0.95 -20.54 -0.69
C PRO A 30 2.13 -20.57 0.30
N ARG A 31 2.33 -19.47 1.03
CA ARG A 31 3.44 -19.37 2.00
C ARG A 31 3.02 -19.74 3.43
N ARG A 32 1.76 -20.07 3.66
CA ARG A 32 1.20 -20.45 4.98
C ARG A 32 1.57 -19.48 6.12
N ARG A 33 1.75 -18.20 5.81
CA ARG A 33 2.11 -17.16 6.79
C ARG A 33 1.31 -15.89 6.60
N ARG A 34 1.31 -15.04 7.61
CA ARG A 34 0.72 -13.71 7.54
C ARG A 34 1.60 -12.77 6.72
N VAL A 35 0.99 -11.71 6.17
CA VAL A 35 1.71 -10.57 5.59
C VAL A 35 2.58 -9.96 6.69
N THR A 36 3.85 -9.74 6.42
CA THR A 36 4.79 -9.11 7.36
C THR A 36 4.59 -7.59 7.42
N PRO A 37 5.05 -6.90 8.49
CA PRO A 37 5.03 -5.44 8.55
C PRO A 37 5.74 -4.77 7.38
N ALA A 38 6.87 -5.31 6.93
CA ALA A 38 7.61 -4.80 5.78
C ALA A 38 6.81 -4.92 4.48
N GLU A 39 6.16 -6.06 4.24
CA GLU A 39 5.26 -6.24 3.10
C GLU A 39 4.04 -5.29 3.20
N ALA A 40 3.43 -5.17 4.37
CA ALA A 40 2.29 -4.27 4.59
C ALA A 40 2.68 -2.80 4.40
N ARG A 41 3.89 -2.40 4.82
CA ARG A 41 4.47 -1.09 4.58
C ARG A 41 4.57 -0.78 3.09
N ARG A 42 5.16 -1.69 2.31
CA ARG A 42 5.26 -1.56 0.84
C ARG A 42 3.89 -1.47 0.18
N LEU A 43 2.94 -2.30 0.62
CA LEU A 43 1.57 -2.28 0.11
C LEU A 43 0.84 -0.95 0.39
N GLN A 44 1.22 -0.24 1.47
CA GLN A 44 0.73 1.12 1.75
C GLN A 44 1.51 2.21 1.01
N GLY A 45 2.56 1.85 0.24
CA GLY A 45 3.39 2.80 -0.48
C GLY A 45 4.29 3.65 0.41
N LEU A 46 4.59 3.16 1.62
CA LEU A 46 5.56 3.80 2.52
C LEU A 46 6.99 3.45 2.08
N PRO A 47 7.96 4.37 2.22
CA PRO A 47 9.34 4.14 1.79
C PRO A 47 10.02 3.01 2.58
N ASP A 48 11.03 2.39 1.97
CA ASP A 48 11.73 1.27 2.60
C ASP A 48 12.44 1.64 3.90
N GLY A 49 12.90 2.88 4.04
CA GLY A 49 13.48 3.40 5.27
C GLY A 49 12.46 3.81 6.36
N PHE A 50 11.15 3.63 6.14
CA PHE A 50 10.15 3.99 7.14
C PHE A 50 10.24 3.05 8.34
N ASP A 51 10.54 3.61 9.51
CA ASP A 51 10.66 2.89 10.77
C ASP A 51 9.38 3.03 11.60
N PHE A 52 8.90 1.92 12.13
CA PHE A 52 7.78 1.88 13.07
C PHE A 52 8.22 2.01 14.53
N GLY A 53 9.54 2.11 14.79
CA GLY A 53 10.10 2.08 16.13
C GLY A 53 9.93 0.72 16.82
N SER A 54 10.11 0.71 18.14
CA SER A 54 10.07 -0.50 18.98
C SER A 54 8.67 -0.94 19.41
N GLN A 55 7.63 -0.50 18.68
CA GLN A 55 6.24 -0.83 19.03
C GLN A 55 5.89 -2.31 18.76
N PRO A 56 4.91 -2.88 19.51
CA PRO A 56 4.41 -4.22 19.25
C PRO A 56 3.81 -4.39 17.85
N LEU A 57 3.95 -5.59 17.26
CA LEU A 57 3.41 -5.92 15.93
C LEU A 57 1.91 -5.58 15.76
N ALA A 58 1.12 -5.82 16.79
CA ALA A 58 -0.30 -5.50 16.79
C ALA A 58 -0.55 -3.99 16.56
N GLN A 59 0.27 -3.14 17.16
CA GLN A 59 0.21 -1.69 17.01
C GLN A 59 0.62 -1.29 15.60
N THR A 60 1.68 -1.88 15.05
CA THR A 60 2.13 -1.66 13.68
C THR A 60 1.04 -1.97 12.66
N TYR A 61 0.37 -3.12 12.80
CA TYR A 61 -0.73 -3.48 11.89
C TYR A 61 -1.93 -2.55 12.03
N LYS A 62 -2.25 -2.12 13.25
CA LYS A 62 -3.32 -1.15 13.51
C LYS A 62 -3.02 0.19 12.85
N GLN A 63 -1.79 0.69 12.96
CA GLN A 63 -1.37 1.93 12.28
C GLN A 63 -1.45 1.80 10.76
N LEU A 64 -0.92 0.72 10.20
CA LEU A 64 -1.00 0.45 8.76
C LEU A 64 -2.44 0.35 8.26
N GLY A 65 -3.34 -0.20 9.07
CA GLY A 65 -4.76 -0.29 8.74
C GLY A 65 -5.52 1.04 8.86
N ASN A 66 -5.07 1.94 9.72
CA ASN A 66 -5.60 3.31 9.83
C ASN A 66 -5.03 4.22 8.73
N GLY A 67 -3.88 3.88 8.18
CA GLY A 67 -3.23 4.64 7.13
C GLY A 67 -3.96 4.53 5.81
N VAL A 68 -3.88 5.59 5.02
CA VAL A 68 -4.32 5.59 3.61
C VAL A 68 -3.12 5.27 2.73
N ASN A 69 -3.33 4.51 1.65
CA ASN A 69 -2.26 4.20 0.70
C ASN A 69 -1.68 5.48 0.10
N VAL A 70 -0.38 5.67 0.28
CA VAL A 70 0.34 6.89 -0.15
C VAL A 70 0.23 7.11 -1.65
N GLY A 71 0.33 6.05 -2.45
CA GLY A 71 0.20 6.13 -3.90
C GLY A 71 -1.18 6.61 -4.36
N VAL A 72 -2.23 6.12 -3.70
CA VAL A 72 -3.62 6.53 -4.00
C VAL A 72 -3.83 8.01 -3.65
N VAL A 73 -3.40 8.44 -2.47
CA VAL A 73 -3.51 9.86 -2.06
C VAL A 73 -2.75 10.76 -3.04
N ARG A 74 -1.51 10.40 -3.36
CA ARG A 74 -0.68 11.12 -4.32
C ARG A 74 -1.37 11.23 -5.68
N TYR A 75 -1.93 10.15 -6.19
CA TYR A 75 -2.66 10.15 -7.45
C TYR A 75 -3.88 11.08 -7.41
N VAL A 76 -4.72 10.97 -6.38
CA VAL A 76 -5.93 11.79 -6.24
C VAL A 76 -5.57 13.27 -6.15
N VAL A 77 -4.61 13.63 -5.28
CA VAL A 77 -4.15 15.02 -5.13
C VAL A 77 -3.62 15.56 -6.46
N ARG A 78 -2.79 14.77 -7.16
CA ARG A 78 -2.27 15.16 -8.47
C ARG A 78 -3.38 15.42 -9.48
N GLN A 79 -4.40 14.57 -9.56
CA GLN A 79 -5.53 14.78 -10.48
C GLN A 79 -6.31 16.06 -10.15
N HIS A 80 -6.53 16.36 -8.87
CA HIS A 80 -7.16 17.61 -8.45
C HIS A 80 -6.33 18.84 -8.84
N VAL A 81 -5.03 18.79 -8.60
CA VAL A 81 -4.12 19.87 -8.97
C VAL A 81 -4.12 20.13 -10.48
N LEU A 82 -4.05 19.08 -11.30
CA LEU A 82 -4.09 19.20 -12.75
C LEU A 82 -5.41 19.78 -13.26
N ARG A 83 -6.52 19.37 -12.65
CA ARG A 83 -7.84 19.88 -13.00
C ARG A 83 -8.00 21.36 -12.67
N ASP A 84 -7.54 21.76 -11.49
CA ASP A 84 -7.77 23.08 -10.93
C ASP A 84 -6.55 24.01 -11.09
N GLN A 85 -5.64 23.67 -12.00
CA GLN A 85 -4.35 24.35 -12.19
C GLN A 85 -4.50 25.86 -12.45
N ALA A 86 -5.55 26.29 -13.15
CA ALA A 86 -5.83 27.68 -13.42
C ALA A 86 -6.20 28.51 -12.17
N PHE A 87 -6.61 27.86 -11.10
CA PHE A 87 -6.99 28.51 -9.84
C PHE A 87 -5.92 28.40 -8.75
N LEU A 88 -4.82 27.68 -9.02
CA LEU A 88 -3.77 27.46 -8.05
C LEU A 88 -2.65 28.51 -8.20
N PRO A 89 -2.03 28.94 -7.10
CA PRO A 89 -0.83 29.77 -7.16
C PRO A 89 0.27 29.06 -7.96
N ASP A 90 0.99 29.79 -8.82
CA ASP A 90 2.06 29.29 -9.70
C ASP A 90 3.12 28.45 -8.96
N ARG A 91 3.43 28.82 -7.72
CA ARG A 91 4.38 28.07 -6.88
C ARG A 91 3.89 26.66 -6.60
N LEU A 92 2.61 26.48 -6.31
CA LEU A 92 2.01 25.18 -6.01
C LEU A 92 1.87 24.35 -7.27
N SER A 93 1.40 24.94 -8.37
CA SER A 93 1.31 24.29 -9.67
C SER A 93 2.66 23.73 -10.13
N ARG A 94 3.73 24.50 -10.03
CA ARG A 94 5.08 24.07 -10.40
C ARG A 94 5.61 22.95 -9.49
N ALA A 95 5.40 23.05 -8.18
CA ALA A 95 5.85 22.04 -7.23
C ALA A 95 5.18 20.69 -7.47
N LEU A 96 3.92 20.68 -7.89
CA LEU A 96 3.13 19.46 -8.08
C LEU A 96 3.22 18.89 -9.51
N ALA A 97 3.53 19.72 -10.50
CA ALA A 97 3.78 19.27 -11.87
C ALA A 97 4.99 18.33 -11.99
N GLY A 98 6.00 18.50 -11.12
CA GLY A 98 7.18 17.62 -11.06
C GLY A 98 6.97 16.27 -10.35
N VAL A 99 5.80 16.03 -9.82
CA VAL A 99 5.51 14.76 -9.12
C VAL A 99 5.17 13.67 -10.14
N SER A 100 6.03 12.66 -10.25
CA SER A 100 5.82 11.51 -11.15
C SER A 100 4.52 10.76 -10.86
N ASP A 101 3.89 10.21 -11.91
CA ASP A 101 2.68 9.40 -11.78
C ASP A 101 2.99 8.12 -10.99
N PRO A 102 2.30 7.85 -9.87
CA PRO A 102 2.53 6.64 -9.09
C PRO A 102 2.22 5.33 -9.86
N ARG A 103 1.50 5.41 -11.00
CA ARG A 103 1.31 4.27 -11.89
C ARG A 103 2.57 3.87 -12.65
N THR A 104 3.55 4.78 -12.73
CA THR A 104 4.86 4.52 -13.35
C THR A 104 5.85 3.86 -12.36
N VAL A 105 5.54 3.87 -11.07
CA VAL A 105 6.24 3.05 -10.07
C VAL A 105 5.67 1.65 -10.20
N SER A 106 6.11 1.05 -11.21
CA SER A 106 5.94 -0.22 -11.86
C SER A 106 5.33 -1.36 -11.05
N ALA A 107 4.38 -1.97 -11.69
CA ALA A 107 4.13 -3.41 -11.72
C ALA A 107 5.40 -4.30 -11.82
N ILE A 108 6.59 -3.74 -12.02
CA ILE A 108 7.85 -4.44 -12.28
C ILE A 108 8.41 -5.16 -11.05
N ASP A 109 8.18 -4.65 -9.85
CA ASP A 109 8.77 -5.25 -8.64
C ASP A 109 7.95 -6.38 -8.00
N LEU A 110 6.78 -6.69 -8.51
CA LEU A 110 5.93 -7.76 -7.97
C LEU A 110 5.96 -9.06 -8.79
N GLY A 111 6.60 -9.10 -9.96
CA GLY A 111 6.39 -10.14 -10.96
C GLY A 111 7.53 -11.12 -11.21
N GLU A 112 8.78 -10.76 -11.04
CA GLU A 112 9.88 -11.58 -11.62
C GLU A 112 10.65 -12.50 -10.67
N SER A 113 10.34 -12.52 -9.38
CA SER A 113 11.05 -13.41 -8.44
C SER A 113 10.33 -14.74 -8.13
N VAL A 114 9.29 -15.13 -8.87
CA VAL A 114 8.54 -16.37 -8.58
C VAL A 114 8.69 -17.44 -9.69
N ALA A 115 9.42 -17.16 -10.74
CA ALA A 115 9.51 -18.06 -11.91
C ALA A 115 10.85 -18.81 -12.05
N ALA A 116 11.55 -19.09 -10.96
CA ALA A 116 12.72 -19.97 -11.03
C ALA A 116 12.88 -20.78 -9.74
N THR A 117 12.11 -21.81 -9.58
CA THR A 117 12.55 -23.13 -9.05
C THR A 117 11.36 -24.10 -9.13
N ALA A 118 11.31 -24.82 -10.21
CA ALA A 118 10.60 -26.08 -10.29
C ALA A 118 11.52 -27.18 -9.78
#